data_1a3a9fc99914c030965d414dfa7d25e4
#
_entry.id   1a3a9fc99914c030965d414dfa7d25e4
#
_cell.length_a   1.000
_cell.length_b   1.000
_cell.length_c   1.000
_cell.angle_alpha   90.00
_cell.angle_beta   90.00
_cell.angle_gamma   90.00
#
_symmetry.space_group_name_H-M   'P 1'
#
loop_
_entity.id
_entity.type
_entity.pdbx_description
1 polymer ?
#
loop_
_entity_poly.entity_id
_entity_poly.type
_entity_poly.pdbx_seq_one_letter_code
_entity_poly.pdbx_strand_id
1 'polypeptide(L)'
;MRSPFPLDDPASAFIEAACVPREAHQSGTLEEAEMILTRYPFVATDSIYAAALLADEPVVRAFLARDPACATTKGGPRGWDALTHLCFSLYLRLDRTRSDAFVGTARALLDAGASPNTGWIELIDHPDPRPVLEAAIYGAAAIAQHAGLTRLLLERGADPNDEETAYHVVETHDNTVLTILLESGKLNEQSMGTLLLRKCDWHDAEGLRLVLEHAGNPNWLGIWGRTALHQAVLRDNSLRMIELLIDHGGDPALPNREGRSAIIMAARRGRADALDLFERRGTPINLAGIDALIAACARNQPGAIKSLTDATPGLKSQLIEQGGTLLAEFSGAGNLAGVRDLLEVGVDVNASYLEGDAYYDIARNSSALHVAAWRARPEIVKELLARGASVNAIDAQNRTALQLAVKACIDSYWTHRRSPDSVRLLLEAEASTKGIELPTGYDEIDVLLLAHLVSGEASAG
;
A
#
# COMPACT_ATOMS: atom_id res chain seq x y z
N MET A 1 18.34 -11.32 -27.45
CA MET A 1 19.14 -10.33 -26.72
C MET A 1 20.57 -10.45 -27.15
N ARG A 2 21.24 -9.35 -27.56
CA ARG A 2 22.67 -9.37 -27.83
C ARG A 2 23.40 -9.47 -26.51
N SER A 3 24.39 -10.36 -26.38
CA SER A 3 25.26 -10.43 -25.22
C SER A 3 25.87 -9.04 -24.96
N PRO A 4 25.77 -8.47 -23.74
CA PRO A 4 26.34 -7.16 -23.44
C PRO A 4 27.88 -7.15 -23.39
N PHE A 5 28.54 -8.25 -23.70
CA PHE A 5 29.98 -8.40 -23.57
C PHE A 5 30.72 -8.39 -24.94
N PRO A 6 31.92 -7.80 -25.02
CA PRO A 6 32.69 -7.23 -23.91
C PRO A 6 32.17 -5.84 -23.43
N LEU A 7 32.46 -5.49 -22.17
CA LEU A 7 32.15 -4.19 -21.57
C LEU A 7 33.38 -3.27 -21.70
N ASP A 8 33.17 -2.01 -22.02
CA ASP A 8 34.23 -1.00 -22.08
C ASP A 8 34.74 -0.63 -20.68
N ASP A 9 33.81 -0.58 -19.69
CA ASP A 9 34.10 -0.31 -18.28
C ASP A 9 33.36 -1.32 -17.37
N PRO A 10 33.97 -2.51 -17.14
CA PRO A 10 33.35 -3.53 -16.28
C PRO A 10 33.19 -3.11 -14.81
N ALA A 11 34.07 -2.23 -14.30
CA ALA A 11 34.01 -1.79 -12.92
C ALA A 11 32.78 -0.89 -12.66
N SER A 12 32.55 0.10 -13.52
CA SER A 12 31.35 0.93 -13.44
C SER A 12 30.07 0.13 -13.71
N ALA A 13 30.10 -0.78 -14.69
CA ALA A 13 28.96 -1.63 -15.00
C ALA A 13 28.57 -2.53 -13.80
N PHE A 14 29.58 -3.09 -13.11
CA PHE A 14 29.33 -3.87 -11.88
C PHE A 14 28.67 -3.04 -10.79
N ILE A 15 29.21 -1.84 -10.51
CA ILE A 15 28.64 -0.96 -9.48
C ILE A 15 27.19 -0.61 -9.80
N GLU A 16 26.86 -0.30 -11.06
CA GLU A 16 25.47 -0.03 -11.45
C GLU A 16 24.57 -1.24 -11.29
N ALA A 17 25.00 -2.43 -11.72
CA ALA A 17 24.24 -3.66 -11.62
C ALA A 17 24.07 -4.19 -10.18
N ALA A 18 25.02 -3.88 -9.29
CA ALA A 18 25.02 -4.31 -7.90
C ALA A 18 24.25 -3.37 -6.95
N CYS A 19 23.90 -2.17 -7.41
CA CYS A 19 23.09 -1.23 -6.63
C CYS A 19 21.60 -1.39 -6.88
N VAL A 20 20.77 -1.07 -5.89
CA VAL A 20 19.32 -0.97 -6.07
C VAL A 20 18.99 0.06 -7.15
N PRO A 21 17.99 -0.20 -8.03
CA PRO A 21 17.57 0.75 -9.05
C PRO A 21 17.05 2.05 -8.45
N ARG A 22 17.34 3.21 -9.08
CA ARG A 22 16.92 4.52 -8.55
C ARG A 22 15.41 4.73 -8.57
N GLU A 23 14.73 4.26 -9.63
CA GLU A 23 13.29 4.51 -9.80
C GLU A 23 12.40 3.45 -9.15
N ALA A 24 12.97 2.32 -8.69
CA ALA A 24 12.22 1.20 -8.16
C ALA A 24 13.05 0.44 -7.11
N HIS A 25 13.25 1.04 -5.96
CA HIS A 25 14.16 0.56 -4.89
C HIS A 25 13.89 -0.88 -4.43
N GLN A 26 12.66 -1.36 -4.56
CA GLN A 26 12.27 -2.74 -4.21
C GLN A 26 12.51 -3.74 -5.35
N SER A 27 12.95 -3.30 -6.54
CA SER A 27 13.22 -4.15 -7.70
C SER A 27 14.70 -4.53 -7.84
N GLY A 28 15.05 -5.18 -8.96
CA GLY A 28 16.40 -5.60 -9.30
C GLY A 28 16.73 -7.02 -8.87
N THR A 29 17.68 -7.63 -9.60
CA THR A 29 18.21 -8.98 -9.38
C THR A 29 19.75 -8.95 -9.34
N LEU A 30 20.38 -10.03 -8.88
CA LEU A 30 21.83 -10.15 -8.86
C LEU A 30 22.42 -10.71 -10.17
N GLU A 31 21.58 -11.11 -11.13
CA GLU A 31 22.02 -11.85 -12.34
C GLU A 31 23.09 -11.10 -13.13
N GLU A 32 22.88 -9.81 -13.40
CA GLU A 32 23.83 -9.01 -14.18
C GLU A 32 25.13 -8.77 -13.39
N ALA A 33 25.04 -8.44 -12.11
CA ALA A 33 26.20 -8.26 -11.24
C ALA A 33 27.04 -9.54 -11.14
N GLU A 34 26.40 -10.70 -10.98
CA GLU A 34 27.09 -12.01 -10.92
C GLU A 34 27.71 -12.40 -12.28
N MET A 35 27.07 -12.09 -13.39
CA MET A 35 27.66 -12.29 -14.72
C MET A 35 28.92 -11.46 -14.90
N ILE A 36 28.90 -10.18 -14.46
CA ILE A 36 30.07 -9.30 -14.56
C ILE A 36 31.21 -9.81 -13.67
N LEU A 37 30.92 -10.18 -12.40
CA LEU A 37 31.91 -10.76 -11.50
C LEU A 37 32.55 -12.04 -12.06
N THR A 38 31.74 -12.91 -12.64
CA THR A 38 32.26 -14.16 -13.24
C THR A 38 33.19 -13.87 -14.42
N ARG A 39 32.87 -12.88 -15.25
CA ARG A 39 33.65 -12.52 -16.43
C ARG A 39 34.87 -11.69 -16.11
N TYR A 40 34.78 -10.80 -15.13
CA TYR A 40 35.77 -9.81 -14.73
C TYR A 40 36.01 -9.83 -13.23
N PRO A 41 36.62 -10.90 -12.65
CA PRO A 41 36.75 -11.05 -11.19
C PRO A 41 37.50 -9.91 -10.51
N PHE A 42 38.36 -9.16 -11.23
CA PHE A 42 39.13 -8.05 -10.67
C PHE A 42 38.23 -6.90 -10.19
N VAL A 43 37.00 -6.75 -10.72
CA VAL A 43 36.09 -5.65 -10.33
C VAL A 43 35.73 -5.72 -8.85
N ALA A 44 35.76 -6.88 -8.23
CA ALA A 44 35.46 -7.06 -6.82
C ALA A 44 36.40 -6.27 -5.89
N THR A 45 37.64 -6.03 -6.35
CA THR A 45 38.72 -5.38 -5.57
C THR A 45 39.24 -4.10 -6.22
N ASP A 46 38.59 -3.66 -7.30
CA ASP A 46 39.03 -2.50 -8.10
C ASP A 46 38.88 -1.18 -7.33
N SER A 47 37.83 -1.08 -6.52
CA SER A 47 37.52 0.12 -5.75
C SER A 47 36.92 -0.21 -4.38
N ILE A 48 36.99 0.75 -3.45
CA ILE A 48 36.33 0.63 -2.15
C ILE A 48 34.80 0.54 -2.31
N TYR A 49 34.24 1.10 -3.37
CA TYR A 49 32.80 1.09 -3.67
C TYR A 49 32.34 -0.32 -4.05
N ALA A 50 33.07 -0.99 -4.96
CA ALA A 50 32.79 -2.37 -5.33
C ALA A 50 32.96 -3.33 -4.15
N ALA A 51 34.01 -3.17 -3.36
CA ALA A 51 34.25 -3.95 -2.15
C ALA A 51 33.13 -3.73 -1.09
N ALA A 52 32.64 -2.50 -0.94
CA ALA A 52 31.55 -2.17 -0.03
C ALA A 52 30.21 -2.80 -0.48
N LEU A 53 29.89 -2.78 -1.77
CA LEU A 53 28.73 -3.44 -2.36
C LEU A 53 28.71 -4.95 -2.10
N LEU A 54 29.89 -5.59 -2.09
CA LEU A 54 30.08 -7.01 -1.83
C LEU A 54 30.24 -7.36 -0.35
N ALA A 55 30.32 -6.35 0.53
CA ALA A 55 30.66 -6.49 1.92
C ALA A 55 32.01 -7.21 2.15
N ASP A 56 33.00 -6.95 1.29
CA ASP A 56 34.36 -7.50 1.43
C ASP A 56 35.15 -6.66 2.45
N GLU A 57 34.96 -6.95 3.75
CA GLU A 57 35.59 -6.23 4.83
C GLU A 57 37.14 -6.21 4.73
N PRO A 58 37.83 -7.32 4.43
CA PRO A 58 39.29 -7.31 4.25
C PRO A 58 39.74 -6.31 3.19
N VAL A 59 39.11 -6.27 2.03
CA VAL A 59 39.45 -5.35 0.93
C VAL A 59 39.14 -3.90 1.32
N VAL A 60 37.97 -3.63 1.92
CA VAL A 60 37.63 -2.28 2.43
C VAL A 60 38.66 -1.81 3.43
N ARG A 61 39.07 -2.64 4.41
CA ARG A 61 40.13 -2.31 5.38
C ARG A 61 41.48 -2.04 4.70
N ALA A 62 41.80 -2.76 3.63
CA ALA A 62 43.03 -2.51 2.89
C ALA A 62 43.05 -1.14 2.19
N PHE A 63 41.89 -0.69 1.65
CA PHE A 63 41.74 0.67 1.11
C PHE A 63 41.87 1.72 2.20
N LEU A 64 41.17 1.56 3.33
CA LEU A 64 41.20 2.48 4.48
C LEU A 64 42.59 2.60 5.11
N ALA A 65 43.37 1.50 5.15
CA ALA A 65 44.74 1.52 5.65
C ALA A 65 45.72 2.30 4.79
N ARG A 66 45.45 2.37 3.48
CA ARG A 66 46.25 3.16 2.52
C ARG A 66 45.87 4.64 2.58
N ASP A 67 44.58 4.90 2.62
CA ASP A 67 44.02 6.26 2.65
C ASP A 67 42.69 6.26 3.43
N PRO A 68 42.70 6.69 4.70
CA PRO A 68 41.46 6.79 5.47
C PRO A 68 40.39 7.71 4.89
N ALA A 69 40.77 8.69 4.03
CA ALA A 69 39.84 9.58 3.38
C ALA A 69 38.90 8.85 2.42
N CYS A 70 39.24 7.63 1.98
CA CYS A 70 38.35 6.78 1.17
C CYS A 70 37.00 6.50 1.86
N ALA A 71 36.92 6.55 3.19
CA ALA A 71 35.67 6.36 3.93
C ALA A 71 34.59 7.41 3.58
N THR A 72 35.01 8.63 3.26
CA THR A 72 34.11 9.77 2.98
C THR A 72 34.15 10.26 1.55
N THR A 73 35.12 9.76 0.77
CA THR A 73 35.24 10.16 -0.65
C THR A 73 34.10 9.62 -1.47
N LYS A 74 33.46 10.49 -2.23
CA LYS A 74 32.41 10.13 -3.19
C LYS A 74 33.03 9.74 -4.52
N GLY A 75 32.51 8.67 -5.15
CA GLY A 75 33.02 8.20 -6.43
C GLY A 75 32.16 7.07 -7.03
N GLY A 76 32.75 6.39 -8.02
CA GLY A 76 32.02 5.44 -8.84
C GLY A 76 31.01 6.14 -9.77
N PRO A 77 30.28 5.38 -10.60
CA PRO A 77 29.35 5.94 -11.58
C PRO A 77 28.17 6.69 -10.93
N ARG A 78 27.84 6.37 -9.67
CA ARG A 78 26.75 7.01 -8.93
C ARG A 78 27.19 8.24 -8.13
N GLY A 79 28.50 8.45 -7.97
CA GLY A 79 29.04 9.56 -7.17
C GLY A 79 28.72 9.44 -5.68
N TRP A 80 28.57 8.23 -5.14
CA TRP A 80 28.28 7.96 -3.73
C TRP A 80 29.56 7.63 -2.94
N ASP A 81 29.52 7.78 -1.63
CA ASP A 81 30.58 7.21 -0.77
C ASP A 81 30.38 5.71 -0.53
N ALA A 82 31.39 5.07 0.07
CA ALA A 82 31.38 3.62 0.26
C ALA A 82 30.25 3.12 1.17
N LEU A 83 29.88 3.88 2.22
CA LEU A 83 28.77 3.49 3.12
C LEU A 83 27.41 3.59 2.42
N THR A 84 27.20 4.59 1.58
CA THR A 84 26.01 4.70 0.75
C THR A 84 25.91 3.53 -0.23
N HIS A 85 26.99 3.16 -0.94
CA HIS A 85 26.99 1.98 -1.80
C HIS A 85 26.65 0.70 -1.02
N LEU A 86 27.22 0.52 0.16
CA LEU A 86 26.95 -0.63 1.03
C LEU A 86 25.47 -0.73 1.40
N CYS A 87 24.86 0.39 1.84
CA CYS A 87 23.47 0.40 2.32
C CYS A 87 22.44 0.24 1.18
N PHE A 88 22.78 0.61 -0.06
CA PHE A 88 21.97 0.44 -1.25
C PHE A 88 22.42 -0.73 -2.15
N SER A 89 23.12 -1.72 -1.57
CA SER A 89 23.53 -2.92 -2.28
C SER A 89 22.39 -3.90 -2.49
N LEU A 90 22.25 -4.43 -3.72
CA LEU A 90 21.38 -5.57 -3.99
C LEU A 90 21.82 -6.83 -3.21
N TYR A 91 23.11 -7.00 -2.95
CA TYR A 91 23.60 -8.11 -2.12
C TYR A 91 23.10 -7.99 -0.68
N LEU A 92 23.07 -6.79 -0.10
CA LEU A 92 22.50 -6.56 1.24
C LEU A 92 21.05 -7.01 1.32
N ARG A 93 20.28 -6.73 0.28
CA ARG A 93 18.85 -7.04 0.20
C ARG A 93 18.59 -8.52 -0.10
N LEU A 94 19.31 -9.12 -1.04
CA LEU A 94 18.98 -10.40 -1.64
C LEU A 94 19.83 -11.57 -1.14
N ASP A 95 21.07 -11.33 -0.69
CA ASP A 95 21.97 -12.38 -0.20
C ASP A 95 22.15 -12.31 1.33
N ARG A 96 21.23 -12.90 2.05
CA ARG A 96 21.23 -12.92 3.53
C ARG A 96 22.41 -13.67 4.13
N THR A 97 23.13 -14.48 3.35
CA THR A 97 24.32 -15.21 3.83
C THR A 97 25.48 -14.27 4.17
N ARG A 98 25.48 -13.05 3.61
CA ARG A 98 26.50 -12.01 3.86
C ARG A 98 26.13 -11.04 4.98
N SER A 99 25.00 -11.26 5.69
CA SER A 99 24.49 -10.32 6.70
C SER A 99 25.54 -9.79 7.67
N ASP A 100 26.31 -10.68 8.30
CA ASP A 100 27.35 -10.29 9.27
C ASP A 100 28.51 -9.53 8.62
N ALA A 101 28.85 -9.88 7.37
CA ALA A 101 29.90 -9.18 6.62
C ALA A 101 29.49 -7.74 6.30
N PHE A 102 28.23 -7.47 5.98
CA PHE A 102 27.71 -6.11 5.80
C PHE A 102 27.85 -5.27 7.08
N VAL A 103 27.52 -5.85 8.25
CA VAL A 103 27.67 -5.16 9.54
C VAL A 103 29.14 -4.89 9.85
N GLY A 104 30.04 -5.86 9.60
CA GLY A 104 31.48 -5.73 9.81
C GLY A 104 32.08 -4.64 8.91
N THR A 105 31.74 -4.66 7.62
CA THR A 105 32.22 -3.68 6.63
C THR A 105 31.72 -2.26 6.96
N ALA A 106 30.44 -2.11 7.29
CA ALA A 106 29.87 -0.82 7.71
C ALA A 106 30.57 -0.28 8.97
N ARG A 107 30.83 -1.16 9.95
CA ARG A 107 31.60 -0.79 11.15
C ARG A 107 32.99 -0.26 10.80
N ALA A 108 33.70 -0.92 9.89
CA ALA A 108 35.02 -0.48 9.45
C ALA A 108 34.98 0.91 8.78
N LEU A 109 33.99 1.17 7.96
CA LEU A 109 33.80 2.47 7.31
C LEU A 109 33.46 3.57 8.33
N LEU A 110 32.54 3.30 9.27
CA LEU A 110 32.14 4.22 10.33
C LEU A 110 33.31 4.51 11.30
N ASP A 111 34.13 3.51 11.64
CA ASP A 111 35.33 3.67 12.48
C ASP A 111 36.39 4.52 11.78
N ALA A 112 36.41 4.53 10.44
CA ALA A 112 37.31 5.36 9.62
C ALA A 112 36.74 6.76 9.34
N GLY A 113 35.57 7.12 9.88
CA GLY A 113 34.99 8.44 9.80
C GLY A 113 33.90 8.63 8.77
N ALA A 114 33.36 7.55 8.16
CA ALA A 114 32.15 7.65 7.35
C ALA A 114 30.99 8.21 8.20
N SER A 115 30.19 9.09 7.62
CA SER A 115 29.02 9.64 8.30
C SER A 115 27.86 8.62 8.31
N PRO A 116 27.25 8.32 9.47
CA PRO A 116 26.05 7.50 9.50
C PRO A 116 24.82 8.17 8.84
N ASN A 117 24.90 9.49 8.63
CA ASN A 117 23.89 10.32 7.97
C ASN A 117 24.24 10.62 6.50
N THR A 118 25.09 9.78 5.90
CA THR A 118 25.38 9.88 4.46
C THR A 118 24.20 9.37 3.63
N GLY A 119 24.26 9.68 2.32
CA GLY A 119 23.25 9.27 1.36
C GLY A 119 23.45 10.01 0.03
N TRP A 120 22.42 9.99 -0.78
CA TRP A 120 22.38 10.70 -2.04
C TRP A 120 21.09 11.51 -2.16
N ILE A 121 21.07 12.50 -3.03
CA ILE A 121 19.90 13.35 -3.23
C ILE A 121 19.14 12.86 -4.46
N GLU A 122 17.87 12.53 -4.27
CA GLU A 122 16.92 12.33 -5.35
C GLU A 122 16.09 13.60 -5.57
N LEU A 123 15.80 13.90 -6.84
CA LEU A 123 14.88 14.96 -7.20
C LEU A 123 13.53 14.34 -7.49
N ILE A 124 12.58 14.53 -6.60
CA ILE A 124 11.20 14.08 -6.80
C ILE A 124 10.48 15.11 -7.64
N ASP A 125 9.95 14.69 -8.78
CA ASP A 125 9.29 15.57 -9.78
C ASP A 125 7.80 15.82 -9.49
N HIS A 126 7.17 15.14 -8.53
CA HIS A 126 5.71 15.15 -8.38
C HIS A 126 5.25 15.18 -6.91
N PRO A 127 4.21 15.91 -6.59
CA PRO A 127 3.57 17.07 -7.26
C PRO A 127 4.31 18.39 -6.96
N ASP A 128 5.30 18.37 -6.07
CA ASP A 128 6.10 19.52 -5.63
C ASP A 128 7.58 19.15 -5.74
N PRO A 129 8.27 19.60 -6.81
CA PRO A 129 9.67 19.24 -7.05
C PRO A 129 10.55 19.66 -5.87
N ARG A 130 11.16 18.68 -5.22
CA ARG A 130 12.05 18.91 -4.07
C ARG A 130 13.17 17.88 -4.01
N PRO A 131 14.34 18.26 -3.50
CA PRO A 131 15.38 17.30 -3.18
C PRO A 131 14.98 16.49 -1.94
N VAL A 132 15.14 15.17 -2.02
CA VAL A 132 14.96 14.23 -0.90
C VAL A 132 16.28 13.52 -0.65
N LEU A 133 16.64 13.36 0.63
CA LEU A 133 17.82 12.60 1.02
C LEU A 133 17.47 11.12 1.12
N GLU A 134 18.01 10.34 0.21
CA GLU A 134 18.04 8.89 0.29
C GLU A 134 19.16 8.47 1.26
N ALA A 135 18.84 8.45 2.55
CA ALA A 135 19.81 8.23 3.63
C ALA A 135 20.31 6.78 3.68
N ALA A 136 21.53 6.56 4.16
CA ALA A 136 22.07 5.23 4.36
C ALA A 136 21.17 4.37 5.28
N ILE A 137 20.53 4.97 6.28
CA ILE A 137 19.60 4.27 7.18
C ILE A 137 18.33 3.84 6.44
N TYR A 138 17.83 4.62 5.46
CA TYR A 138 16.72 4.21 4.60
C TYR A 138 17.07 2.95 3.80
N GLY A 139 18.26 2.92 3.19
CA GLY A 139 18.73 1.74 2.46
C GLY A 139 18.80 0.49 3.35
N ALA A 140 19.33 0.62 4.55
CA ALA A 140 19.47 -0.48 5.51
C ALA A 140 18.13 -0.91 6.12
N ALA A 141 17.32 0.05 6.58
CA ALA A 141 16.10 -0.22 7.35
C ALA A 141 14.90 -0.56 6.45
N ALA A 142 14.63 0.26 5.43
CA ALA A 142 13.42 0.12 4.64
C ALA A 142 13.62 -0.76 3.39
N ILE A 143 14.70 -0.53 2.63
CA ILE A 143 14.93 -1.30 1.40
C ILE A 143 15.43 -2.71 1.71
N ALA A 144 16.47 -2.83 2.54
CA ALA A 144 17.07 -4.13 2.84
C ALA A 144 16.40 -4.85 4.02
N GLN A 145 15.61 -4.18 4.86
CA GLN A 145 15.03 -4.75 6.08
C GLN A 145 16.11 -5.48 6.92
N HIS A 146 17.27 -4.82 7.10
CA HIS A 146 18.45 -5.43 7.69
C HIS A 146 18.66 -4.99 9.14
N ALA A 147 18.14 -5.77 10.10
CA ALA A 147 18.11 -5.46 11.53
C ALA A 147 19.49 -5.09 12.12
N GLY A 148 20.53 -5.88 11.84
CA GLY A 148 21.86 -5.67 12.39
C GLY A 148 22.52 -4.37 11.91
N LEU A 149 22.38 -4.05 10.62
CA LEU A 149 22.93 -2.83 10.04
C LEU A 149 22.15 -1.59 10.51
N THR A 150 20.82 -1.66 10.57
CA THR A 150 19.97 -0.58 11.11
C THR A 150 20.37 -0.25 12.55
N ARG A 151 20.54 -1.26 13.39
CA ARG A 151 20.98 -1.07 14.79
C ARG A 151 22.36 -0.39 14.85
N LEU A 152 23.32 -0.86 14.06
CA LEU A 152 24.65 -0.26 14.00
C LEU A 152 24.62 1.21 13.59
N LEU A 153 23.86 1.56 12.55
CA LEU A 153 23.72 2.94 12.09
C LEU A 153 23.11 3.84 13.16
N LEU A 154 22.04 3.39 13.84
CA LEU A 154 21.43 4.12 14.95
C LEU A 154 22.39 4.31 16.14
N GLU A 155 23.15 3.27 16.52
CA GLU A 155 24.19 3.35 17.57
C GLU A 155 25.28 4.37 17.21
N ARG A 156 25.59 4.52 15.94
CA ARG A 156 26.59 5.46 15.42
C ARG A 156 26.04 6.86 15.13
N GLY A 157 24.77 7.12 15.44
CA GLY A 157 24.18 8.45 15.36
C GLY A 157 23.41 8.75 14.07
N ALA A 158 22.99 7.73 13.34
CA ALA A 158 22.05 7.93 12.23
C ALA A 158 20.75 8.56 12.74
N ASP A 159 20.23 9.51 11.96
CA ASP A 159 18.91 10.11 12.15
C ASP A 159 17.90 9.36 11.27
N PRO A 160 16.89 8.67 11.85
CA PRO A 160 15.89 7.93 11.10
C PRO A 160 14.73 8.81 10.60
N ASN A 161 14.83 10.15 10.75
CA ASN A 161 13.76 11.09 10.39
C ASN A 161 14.00 11.74 9.02
N ASP A 162 14.43 10.95 8.06
CA ASP A 162 14.73 11.35 6.67
C ASP A 162 13.49 11.36 5.76
N GLU A 163 12.31 11.17 6.30
CA GLU A 163 10.99 10.98 5.65
C GLU A 163 10.84 9.61 4.98
N GLU A 164 11.83 9.10 4.24
CA GLU A 164 11.76 7.86 3.47
C GLU A 164 11.81 6.61 4.38
N THR A 165 12.64 6.62 5.43
CA THR A 165 12.74 5.49 6.37
C THR A 165 11.41 5.18 7.01
N ALA A 166 10.71 6.18 7.57
CA ALA A 166 9.41 5.97 8.23
C ALA A 166 8.30 5.61 7.24
N TYR A 167 8.39 6.12 6.01
CA TYR A 167 7.39 5.87 4.97
C TYR A 167 7.45 4.43 4.43
N HIS A 168 8.65 3.88 4.23
CA HIS A 168 8.85 2.60 3.54
C HIS A 168 9.17 1.41 4.45
N VAL A 169 9.68 1.61 5.68
CA VAL A 169 10.01 0.49 6.59
C VAL A 169 8.81 -0.39 6.92
N VAL A 170 7.63 0.12 6.76
CA VAL A 170 6.34 -0.54 7.06
C VAL A 170 5.80 -1.39 5.91
N GLU A 171 6.47 -1.42 4.74
CA GLU A 171 6.03 -2.15 3.54
C GLU A 171 6.25 -3.67 3.65
N THR A 172 6.19 -4.16 4.86
CA THR A 172 6.24 -5.58 5.24
C THR A 172 5.46 -5.80 6.53
N HIS A 173 5.06 -7.05 6.76
CA HIS A 173 4.48 -7.48 8.04
C HIS A 173 5.54 -8.01 9.02
N ASP A 174 6.82 -8.07 8.60
CA ASP A 174 7.94 -8.29 9.53
C ASP A 174 8.29 -6.98 10.24
N ASN A 175 7.89 -6.88 11.49
CA ASN A 175 8.07 -5.69 12.30
C ASN A 175 9.42 -5.64 13.06
N THR A 176 10.39 -6.51 12.72
CA THR A 176 11.69 -6.57 13.41
C THR A 176 12.46 -5.26 13.31
N VAL A 177 12.57 -4.68 12.10
CA VAL A 177 13.27 -3.42 11.89
C VAL A 177 12.49 -2.24 12.45
N LEU A 178 11.16 -2.25 12.30
CA LEU A 178 10.28 -1.26 12.93
C LEU A 178 10.50 -1.21 14.45
N THR A 179 10.56 -2.36 15.12
CA THR A 179 10.82 -2.44 16.57
C THR A 179 12.15 -1.79 16.93
N ILE A 180 13.22 -2.05 16.16
CA ILE A 180 14.54 -1.43 16.40
C ILE A 180 14.48 0.10 16.28
N LEU A 181 13.76 0.62 15.30
CA LEU A 181 13.57 2.07 15.12
C LEU A 181 12.80 2.66 16.31
N LEU A 182 11.71 2.03 16.74
CA LEU A 182 10.90 2.47 17.88
C LEU A 182 11.71 2.44 19.20
N GLU A 183 12.41 1.34 19.49
CA GLU A 183 13.24 1.17 20.68
C GLU A 183 14.42 2.16 20.72
N SER A 184 14.86 2.69 19.58
CA SER A 184 15.92 3.71 19.53
C SER A 184 15.53 5.02 20.22
N GLY A 185 14.23 5.31 20.34
CA GLY A 185 13.71 6.54 20.89
C GLY A 185 14.06 7.80 20.08
N LYS A 186 14.51 7.65 18.82
CA LYS A 186 14.98 8.76 17.98
C LYS A 186 13.91 9.27 17.00
N LEU A 187 12.81 8.54 16.81
CA LEU A 187 11.74 8.95 15.91
C LEU A 187 11.01 10.19 16.44
N ASN A 188 10.86 11.19 15.61
CA ASN A 188 10.06 12.39 15.91
C ASN A 188 8.56 12.15 15.69
N GLU A 189 7.71 13.12 16.05
CA GLU A 189 6.27 13.03 15.92
C GLU A 189 5.82 12.81 14.47
N GLN A 190 6.48 13.44 13.50
CA GLN A 190 6.18 13.28 12.07
C GLN A 190 6.44 11.84 11.62
N SER A 191 7.60 11.28 11.95
CA SER A 191 7.95 9.89 11.62
C SER A 191 7.00 8.90 12.28
N MET A 192 6.69 9.08 13.57
CA MET A 192 5.73 8.25 14.30
C MET A 192 4.33 8.30 13.69
N GLY A 193 3.86 9.50 13.34
CA GLY A 193 2.56 9.68 12.68
C GLY A 193 2.53 9.06 11.28
N THR A 194 3.62 9.18 10.52
CA THR A 194 3.76 8.51 9.21
C THR A 194 3.68 6.99 9.34
N LEU A 195 4.36 6.41 10.33
CA LEU A 195 4.28 4.98 10.63
C LEU A 195 2.84 4.53 10.92
N LEU A 196 2.07 5.29 11.71
CA LEU A 196 0.68 4.98 12.00
C LEU A 196 -0.19 4.98 10.73
N LEU A 197 -0.08 6.02 9.89
CA LEU A 197 -0.81 6.11 8.63
C LEU A 197 -0.47 4.95 7.69
N ARG A 198 0.83 4.67 7.53
CA ARG A 198 1.31 3.62 6.63
C ARG A 198 0.97 2.22 7.12
N LYS A 199 0.97 1.95 8.44
CA LYS A 199 0.50 0.67 8.99
C LYS A 199 -1.01 0.46 8.73
N CYS A 200 -1.79 1.54 8.65
CA CYS A 200 -3.17 1.45 8.17
C CYS A 200 -3.24 1.09 6.67
N ASP A 201 -2.37 1.64 5.82
CA ASP A 201 -2.31 1.25 4.40
C ASP A 201 -1.96 -0.23 4.21
N TRP A 202 -1.11 -0.77 5.06
CA TRP A 202 -0.66 -2.17 4.99
C TRP A 202 -1.54 -3.15 5.80
N HIS A 203 -2.64 -2.69 6.40
CA HIS A 203 -3.54 -3.50 7.22
C HIS A 203 -2.81 -4.29 8.34
N ASP A 204 -1.70 -3.74 8.85
CA ASP A 204 -0.86 -4.39 9.85
C ASP A 204 -1.24 -3.97 11.26
N ALA A 205 -2.15 -4.73 11.88
CA ALA A 205 -2.62 -4.47 13.24
C ALA A 205 -1.52 -4.60 14.30
N GLU A 206 -0.55 -5.49 14.09
CA GLU A 206 0.55 -5.70 15.04
C GLU A 206 1.56 -4.55 14.97
N GLY A 207 1.96 -4.15 13.77
CA GLY A 207 2.82 -2.98 13.59
C GLY A 207 2.15 -1.70 14.10
N LEU A 208 0.84 -1.53 13.86
CA LEU A 208 0.08 -0.40 14.40
C LEU A 208 0.13 -0.37 15.94
N ARG A 209 -0.08 -1.53 16.60
CA ARG A 209 0.01 -1.66 18.06
C ARG A 209 1.39 -1.26 18.57
N LEU A 210 2.45 -1.77 17.94
CA LEU A 210 3.83 -1.43 18.34
C LEU A 210 4.08 0.08 18.31
N VAL A 211 3.66 0.78 17.25
CA VAL A 211 3.84 2.23 17.15
C VAL A 211 3.06 2.97 18.25
N LEU A 212 1.81 2.56 18.51
CA LEU A 212 0.97 3.16 19.55
C LEU A 212 1.56 2.95 20.96
N GLU A 213 2.09 1.76 21.25
CA GLU A 213 2.74 1.45 22.55
C GLU A 213 4.04 2.23 22.76
N HIS A 214 4.68 2.73 21.69
CA HIS A 214 5.83 3.63 21.73
C HIS A 214 5.45 5.11 21.63
N ALA A 215 4.28 5.48 22.13
CA ALA A 215 3.77 6.86 22.19
C ALA A 215 3.48 7.51 20.83
N GLY A 216 3.18 6.72 19.80
CA GLY A 216 2.63 7.24 18.55
C GLY A 216 1.32 7.98 18.80
N ASN A 217 1.23 9.26 18.36
CA ASN A 217 0.02 10.09 18.53
C ASN A 217 -1.03 9.76 17.46
N PRO A 218 -2.15 9.04 17.78
CA PRO A 218 -3.16 8.67 16.80
C PRO A 218 -3.92 9.87 16.22
N ASN A 219 -3.82 11.04 16.88
CA ASN A 219 -4.49 12.28 16.47
C ASN A 219 -3.57 13.19 15.66
N TRP A 220 -2.34 12.79 15.40
CA TRP A 220 -1.45 13.56 14.55
C TRP A 220 -2.04 13.70 13.14
N LEU A 221 -2.13 14.96 12.68
CA LEU A 221 -2.66 15.28 11.37
C LEU A 221 -1.54 15.18 10.32
N GLY A 222 -1.41 14.00 9.74
CA GLY A 222 -0.32 13.60 8.87
C GLY A 222 -0.15 14.40 7.59
N ILE A 223 0.86 14.01 6.82
CA ILE A 223 1.23 14.63 5.54
C ILE A 223 0.06 14.71 4.55
N TRP A 224 -0.87 13.77 4.60
CA TRP A 224 -2.10 13.78 3.78
C TRP A 224 -3.27 14.53 4.40
N GLY A 225 -3.02 15.28 5.47
CA GLY A 225 -4.06 16.06 6.14
C GLY A 225 -5.13 15.25 6.86
N ARG A 226 -4.79 14.03 7.33
CA ARG A 226 -5.70 13.12 8.03
C ARG A 226 -5.01 12.39 9.16
N THR A 227 -5.77 11.97 10.17
CA THR A 227 -5.28 11.16 11.29
C THR A 227 -5.28 9.66 10.95
N ALA A 228 -4.67 8.84 11.82
CA ALA A 228 -4.67 7.39 11.64
C ALA A 228 -6.09 6.80 11.63
N LEU A 229 -7.05 7.36 12.40
CA LEU A 229 -8.46 6.93 12.33
C LEU A 229 -9.11 7.22 10.98
N HIS A 230 -8.86 8.38 10.39
CA HIS A 230 -9.33 8.68 9.03
C HIS A 230 -8.75 7.68 8.03
N GLN A 231 -7.45 7.37 8.16
CA GLN A 231 -6.78 6.41 7.27
C GLN A 231 -7.34 5.01 7.45
N ALA A 232 -7.55 4.56 8.69
CA ALA A 232 -8.09 3.24 8.98
C ALA A 232 -9.51 3.04 8.39
N VAL A 233 -10.36 4.07 8.48
CA VAL A 233 -11.68 4.05 7.85
C VAL A 233 -11.56 4.06 6.32
N LEU A 234 -10.69 4.92 5.76
CA LEU A 234 -10.48 5.03 4.32
C LEU A 234 -9.96 3.72 3.71
N ARG A 235 -9.14 2.99 4.44
CA ARG A 235 -8.53 1.72 4.00
C ARG A 235 -9.33 0.48 4.39
N ASP A 236 -10.58 0.62 4.83
CA ASP A 236 -11.41 -0.50 5.28
C ASP A 236 -10.69 -1.42 6.28
N ASN A 237 -9.88 -0.82 7.16
CA ASN A 237 -9.20 -1.60 8.17
C ASN A 237 -10.20 -2.35 9.08
N SER A 238 -9.73 -3.45 9.65
CA SER A 238 -10.52 -4.24 10.59
C SER A 238 -10.94 -3.42 11.82
N LEU A 239 -12.06 -3.80 12.43
CA LEU A 239 -12.51 -3.16 13.68
C LEU A 239 -11.43 -3.23 14.77
N ARG A 240 -10.62 -4.29 14.79
CA ARG A 240 -9.48 -4.41 15.72
C ARG A 240 -8.49 -3.26 15.58
N MET A 241 -8.18 -2.83 14.35
CA MET A 241 -7.27 -1.70 14.13
C MET A 241 -7.89 -0.38 14.55
N ILE A 242 -9.19 -0.19 14.26
CA ILE A 242 -9.93 1.00 14.69
C ILE A 242 -10.02 1.03 16.25
N GLU A 243 -10.26 -0.11 16.90
CA GLU A 243 -10.26 -0.23 18.35
C GLU A 243 -8.90 0.13 18.96
N LEU A 244 -7.81 -0.38 18.40
CA LEU A 244 -6.46 -0.04 18.86
C LEU A 244 -6.21 1.48 18.84
N LEU A 245 -6.61 2.16 17.77
CA LEU A 245 -6.47 3.62 17.67
C LEU A 245 -7.31 4.35 18.75
N ILE A 246 -8.56 3.93 18.97
CA ILE A 246 -9.44 4.53 19.98
C ILE A 246 -8.90 4.27 21.39
N ASP A 247 -8.47 3.04 21.69
CA ASP A 247 -7.95 2.64 23.00
C ASP A 247 -6.67 3.41 23.37
N HIS A 248 -5.93 3.92 22.38
CA HIS A 248 -4.77 4.82 22.56
C HIS A 248 -5.12 6.31 22.40
N GLY A 249 -6.40 6.67 22.50
CA GLY A 249 -6.85 8.07 22.56
C GLY A 249 -7.13 8.70 21.18
N GLY A 250 -7.27 7.90 20.13
CA GLY A 250 -7.72 8.38 18.83
C GLY A 250 -9.14 8.94 18.90
N ASP A 251 -9.33 10.20 18.48
CA ASP A 251 -10.63 10.87 18.49
C ASP A 251 -11.29 10.79 17.10
N PRO A 252 -12.40 10.01 16.97
CA PRO A 252 -13.10 9.90 15.70
C PRO A 252 -13.87 11.17 15.29
N ALA A 253 -14.01 12.15 16.17
CA ALA A 253 -14.68 13.42 15.89
C ALA A 253 -13.75 14.49 15.34
N LEU A 254 -12.43 14.34 15.42
CA LEU A 254 -11.47 15.29 14.86
C LEU A 254 -11.67 15.46 13.35
N PRO A 255 -11.67 16.69 12.83
CA PRO A 255 -11.74 16.92 11.39
C PRO A 255 -10.38 16.71 10.71
N ASN A 256 -10.39 16.17 9.51
CA ASN A 256 -9.25 16.22 8.59
C ASN A 256 -9.12 17.62 7.95
N ARG A 257 -8.14 17.83 7.05
CA ARG A 257 -7.98 19.10 6.34
C ARG A 257 -9.18 19.52 5.50
N GLU A 258 -10.04 18.57 5.10
CA GLU A 258 -11.28 18.82 4.35
C GLU A 258 -12.47 19.11 5.28
N GLY A 259 -12.27 19.15 6.59
CA GLY A 259 -13.32 19.35 7.58
C GLY A 259 -14.17 18.11 7.86
N ARG A 260 -13.76 16.93 7.40
CA ARG A 260 -14.48 15.67 7.62
C ARG A 260 -13.87 14.88 8.77
N SER A 261 -14.69 14.42 9.70
CA SER A 261 -14.28 13.50 10.76
C SER A 261 -14.26 12.05 10.29
N ALA A 262 -13.60 11.17 11.04
CA ALA A 262 -13.65 9.73 10.76
C ALA A 262 -15.08 9.18 10.84
N ILE A 263 -15.95 9.79 11.65
CA ILE A 263 -17.39 9.47 11.72
C ILE A 263 -18.08 9.75 10.38
N ILE A 264 -17.88 10.95 9.82
CA ILE A 264 -18.46 11.31 8.51
C ILE A 264 -17.93 10.36 7.42
N MET A 265 -16.64 10.07 7.44
CA MET A 265 -16.04 9.16 6.46
C MET A 265 -16.60 7.74 6.59
N ALA A 266 -16.77 7.23 7.82
CA ALA A 266 -17.36 5.92 8.06
C ALA A 266 -18.81 5.84 7.54
N ALA A 267 -19.61 6.88 7.77
CA ALA A 267 -20.97 6.96 7.23
C ALA A 267 -20.96 6.89 5.68
N ARG A 268 -20.15 7.71 5.03
CA ARG A 268 -20.06 7.82 3.56
C ARG A 268 -19.49 6.57 2.89
N ARG A 269 -18.66 5.80 3.59
CA ARG A 269 -18.13 4.51 3.12
C ARG A 269 -19.03 3.32 3.48
N GLY A 270 -20.19 3.56 4.10
CA GLY A 270 -21.11 2.48 4.50
C GLY A 270 -20.58 1.61 5.65
N ARG A 271 -19.58 2.09 6.43
CA ARG A 271 -18.97 1.37 7.56
C ARG A 271 -19.85 1.50 8.81
N ALA A 272 -21.04 0.88 8.77
CA ALA A 272 -21.94 0.79 9.90
C ALA A 272 -21.25 0.20 11.15
N ASP A 273 -20.41 -0.80 10.93
CA ASP A 273 -19.61 -1.47 11.95
C ASP A 273 -18.68 -0.51 12.72
N ALA A 274 -18.03 0.42 12.01
CA ALA A 274 -17.19 1.46 12.60
C ALA A 274 -18.03 2.51 13.34
N LEU A 275 -19.17 2.94 12.78
CA LEU A 275 -20.09 3.86 13.47
C LEU A 275 -20.59 3.27 14.78
N ASP A 276 -21.01 2.00 14.78
CA ASP A 276 -21.47 1.30 15.98
C ASP A 276 -20.34 1.12 16.99
N LEU A 277 -19.10 0.92 16.53
CA LEU A 277 -17.93 0.87 17.39
C LEU A 277 -17.68 2.22 18.07
N PHE A 278 -17.67 3.33 17.31
CA PHE A 278 -17.48 4.67 17.87
C PHE A 278 -18.53 4.98 18.95
N GLU A 279 -19.80 4.66 18.70
CA GLU A 279 -20.88 4.87 19.67
C GLU A 279 -20.72 4.00 20.93
N ARG A 280 -20.39 2.71 20.77
CA ARG A 280 -20.10 1.80 21.91
C ARG A 280 -18.91 2.27 22.75
N ARG A 281 -17.94 2.95 22.15
CA ARG A 281 -16.77 3.53 22.82
C ARG A 281 -17.03 4.93 23.39
N GLY A 282 -18.29 5.39 23.36
CA GLY A 282 -18.73 6.63 24.00
C GLY A 282 -18.63 7.88 23.11
N THR A 283 -18.34 7.76 21.83
CA THR A 283 -18.40 8.89 20.90
C THR A 283 -19.79 8.98 20.28
N PRO A 284 -20.56 10.04 20.55
CA PRO A 284 -21.90 10.18 19.98
C PRO A 284 -21.84 10.44 18.46
N ILE A 285 -22.72 9.78 17.71
CA ILE A 285 -22.85 9.98 16.27
C ILE A 285 -23.77 11.16 15.98
N ASN A 286 -23.26 12.37 16.17
CA ASN A 286 -24.00 13.62 15.98
C ASN A 286 -23.81 14.14 14.54
N LEU A 287 -24.51 13.55 13.59
CA LEU A 287 -24.52 13.99 12.20
C LEU A 287 -25.78 14.77 11.85
N ALA A 288 -25.69 15.70 10.92
CA ALA A 288 -26.82 16.52 10.46
C ALA A 288 -26.92 16.51 8.92
N GLY A 289 -28.08 16.92 8.42
CA GLY A 289 -28.31 17.07 6.98
C GLY A 289 -28.07 15.78 6.22
N ILE A 290 -27.33 15.89 5.12
CA ILE A 290 -27.09 14.75 4.22
C ILE A 290 -26.27 13.64 4.90
N ASP A 291 -25.29 13.97 5.76
CA ASP A 291 -24.48 12.96 6.43
C ASP A 291 -25.28 12.15 7.46
N ALA A 292 -26.30 12.76 8.10
CA ALA A 292 -27.23 12.02 8.94
C ALA A 292 -28.08 11.02 8.14
N LEU A 293 -28.54 11.42 6.94
CA LEU A 293 -29.30 10.52 6.07
C LEU A 293 -28.42 9.37 5.55
N ILE A 294 -27.18 9.66 5.14
CA ILE A 294 -26.20 8.65 4.70
C ILE A 294 -25.90 7.66 5.84
N ALA A 295 -25.69 8.16 7.08
CA ALA A 295 -25.46 7.30 8.23
C ALA A 295 -26.68 6.44 8.58
N ALA A 296 -27.89 6.97 8.44
CA ALA A 296 -29.13 6.21 8.64
C ALA A 296 -29.27 5.07 7.60
N CYS A 297 -28.92 5.32 6.33
CA CYS A 297 -28.83 4.26 5.32
C CYS A 297 -27.73 3.26 5.66
N ALA A 298 -26.54 3.72 6.03
CA ALA A 298 -25.43 2.83 6.36
C ALA A 298 -25.79 1.88 7.53
N ARG A 299 -26.53 2.36 8.53
CA ARG A 299 -26.93 1.61 9.73
C ARG A 299 -28.30 0.91 9.61
N ASN A 300 -28.92 0.91 8.42
CA ASN A 300 -30.21 0.31 8.15
C ASN A 300 -31.29 0.78 9.15
N GLN A 301 -31.50 2.10 9.21
CA GLN A 301 -32.44 2.75 10.13
C GLN A 301 -33.64 3.35 9.37
N PRO A 302 -34.61 2.55 8.90
CA PRO A 302 -35.69 3.02 8.02
C PRO A 302 -36.57 4.10 8.66
N GLY A 303 -36.74 4.06 9.99
CA GLY A 303 -37.46 5.12 10.73
C GLY A 303 -36.76 6.47 10.67
N ALA A 304 -35.41 6.48 10.81
CA ALA A 304 -34.60 7.70 10.70
C ALA A 304 -34.56 8.21 9.25
N ILE A 305 -34.39 7.31 8.28
CA ILE A 305 -34.44 7.66 6.84
C ILE A 305 -35.73 8.38 6.51
N LYS A 306 -36.88 7.78 6.89
CA LYS A 306 -38.19 8.38 6.65
C LYS A 306 -38.32 9.75 7.34
N SER A 307 -37.98 9.85 8.63
CA SER A 307 -38.08 11.10 9.39
C SER A 307 -37.24 12.22 8.77
N LEU A 308 -36.00 11.94 8.34
CA LEU A 308 -35.10 12.92 7.73
C LEU A 308 -35.60 13.39 6.36
N THR A 309 -36.08 12.47 5.54
CA THR A 309 -36.59 12.79 4.18
C THR A 309 -37.92 13.54 4.23
N ASP A 310 -38.81 13.23 5.20
CA ASP A 310 -40.08 13.93 5.40
C ASP A 310 -39.82 15.35 5.93
N ALA A 311 -38.88 15.52 6.89
CA ALA A 311 -38.56 16.82 7.47
C ALA A 311 -37.83 17.75 6.49
N THR A 312 -37.03 17.19 5.58
CA THR A 312 -36.21 17.96 4.63
C THR A 312 -36.22 17.30 3.25
N PRO A 313 -37.23 17.55 2.42
CA PRO A 313 -37.40 16.85 1.12
C PRO A 313 -36.22 16.94 0.17
N GLY A 314 -35.43 18.03 0.23
CA GLY A 314 -34.23 18.21 -0.58
C GLY A 314 -33.09 17.21 -0.25
N LEU A 315 -33.07 16.58 0.91
CA LEU A 315 -32.06 15.59 1.28
C LEU A 315 -32.10 14.35 0.39
N LYS A 316 -33.29 13.91 0.00
CA LYS A 316 -33.45 12.78 -0.92
C LYS A 316 -32.78 13.05 -2.27
N SER A 317 -32.99 14.23 -2.84
CA SER A 317 -32.36 14.63 -4.11
C SER A 317 -30.84 14.71 -3.98
N GLN A 318 -30.34 15.30 -2.88
CA GLN A 318 -28.90 15.37 -2.60
C GLN A 318 -28.26 13.98 -2.45
N LEU A 319 -28.97 13.02 -1.85
CA LEU A 319 -28.48 11.64 -1.73
C LEU A 319 -28.39 10.98 -3.10
N ILE A 320 -29.41 11.14 -3.95
CA ILE A 320 -29.47 10.57 -5.30
C ILE A 320 -28.36 11.16 -6.19
N GLU A 321 -28.06 12.45 -6.09
CA GLU A 321 -26.96 13.10 -6.81
C GLU A 321 -25.58 12.50 -6.47
N GLN A 322 -25.39 12.05 -5.23
CA GLN A 322 -24.17 11.38 -4.76
C GLN A 322 -24.28 9.84 -4.86
N GLY A 323 -25.38 9.34 -5.39
CA GLY A 323 -25.76 7.94 -5.32
C GLY A 323 -24.76 6.97 -5.92
N GLY A 324 -24.12 7.32 -7.03
CA GLY A 324 -23.12 6.46 -7.67
C GLY A 324 -21.91 6.19 -6.77
N THR A 325 -21.37 7.24 -6.15
CA THR A 325 -20.28 7.11 -5.17
C THR A 325 -20.71 6.32 -3.94
N LEU A 326 -21.87 6.68 -3.34
CA LEU A 326 -22.34 6.03 -2.11
C LEU A 326 -22.65 4.55 -2.32
N LEU A 327 -23.33 4.21 -3.43
CA LEU A 327 -23.67 2.83 -3.74
C LEU A 327 -22.43 1.97 -4.00
N ALA A 328 -21.43 2.52 -4.69
CA ALA A 328 -20.15 1.87 -4.92
C ALA A 328 -19.36 1.64 -3.61
N GLU A 329 -19.27 2.66 -2.76
CA GLU A 329 -18.59 2.59 -1.47
C GLU A 329 -19.25 1.57 -0.53
N PHE A 330 -20.58 1.60 -0.38
CA PHE A 330 -21.34 0.63 0.43
C PHE A 330 -21.17 -0.79 -0.11
N SER A 331 -21.11 -0.93 -1.43
CA SER A 331 -20.89 -2.22 -2.07
C SER A 331 -19.48 -2.75 -1.78
N GLY A 332 -18.46 -1.91 -1.85
CA GLY A 332 -17.07 -2.27 -1.51
C GLY A 332 -16.90 -2.66 -0.05
N ALA A 333 -17.50 -1.89 0.86
CA ALA A 333 -17.50 -2.18 2.30
C ALA A 333 -18.23 -3.49 2.65
N GLY A 334 -19.14 -3.96 1.79
CA GLY A 334 -19.93 -5.16 2.04
C GLY A 334 -21.21 -4.88 2.83
N ASN A 335 -21.69 -3.65 2.83
CA ASN A 335 -22.90 -3.24 3.56
C ASN A 335 -24.16 -3.50 2.72
N LEU A 336 -24.62 -4.75 2.65
CA LEU A 336 -25.79 -5.15 1.91
C LEU A 336 -27.08 -4.40 2.35
N ALA A 337 -27.26 -4.20 3.64
CA ALA A 337 -28.43 -3.51 4.17
C ALA A 337 -28.46 -2.04 3.71
N GLY A 338 -27.33 -1.35 3.84
CA GLY A 338 -27.20 0.03 3.36
C GLY A 338 -27.34 0.16 1.82
N VAL A 339 -26.84 -0.82 1.06
CA VAL A 339 -27.09 -0.89 -0.41
C VAL A 339 -28.59 -0.93 -0.70
N ARG A 340 -29.35 -1.75 0.01
CA ARG A 340 -30.80 -1.83 -0.14
C ARG A 340 -31.48 -0.50 0.20
N ASP A 341 -31.11 0.10 1.33
CA ASP A 341 -31.67 1.39 1.73
C ASP A 341 -31.41 2.50 0.71
N LEU A 342 -30.20 2.57 0.13
CA LEU A 342 -29.86 3.53 -0.92
C LEU A 342 -30.74 3.32 -2.17
N LEU A 343 -30.93 2.07 -2.60
CA LEU A 343 -31.78 1.72 -3.75
C LEU A 343 -33.24 2.04 -3.48
N GLU A 344 -33.75 1.81 -2.26
CA GLU A 344 -35.13 2.12 -1.85
C GLU A 344 -35.39 3.63 -1.75
N VAL A 345 -34.39 4.42 -1.36
CA VAL A 345 -34.47 5.88 -1.41
C VAL A 345 -34.55 6.39 -2.87
N GLY A 346 -34.09 5.60 -3.84
CA GLY A 346 -34.19 5.89 -5.27
C GLY A 346 -32.85 6.17 -5.96
N VAL A 347 -31.75 5.74 -5.39
CA VAL A 347 -30.45 5.74 -6.10
C VAL A 347 -30.56 4.78 -7.28
N ASP A 348 -30.11 5.22 -8.45
CA ASP A 348 -30.05 4.35 -9.64
C ASP A 348 -29.00 3.26 -9.45
N VAL A 349 -29.39 2.01 -9.61
CA VAL A 349 -28.50 0.84 -9.52
C VAL A 349 -27.32 0.92 -10.50
N ASN A 350 -27.49 1.63 -11.61
CA ASN A 350 -26.48 1.85 -12.64
C ASN A 350 -25.74 3.19 -12.52
N ALA A 351 -25.96 3.93 -11.44
CA ALA A 351 -25.24 5.18 -11.20
C ALA A 351 -23.72 4.94 -11.18
N SER A 352 -22.99 5.84 -11.84
CA SER A 352 -21.53 5.73 -11.99
C SER A 352 -20.79 6.29 -10.80
N TYR A 353 -19.76 5.57 -10.35
CA TYR A 353 -18.71 6.08 -9.48
C TYR A 353 -17.72 6.86 -10.33
N LEU A 354 -17.95 8.18 -10.45
CA LEU A 354 -17.24 9.03 -11.40
C LEU A 354 -15.75 9.17 -11.12
N GLU A 355 -15.37 9.16 -9.85
CA GLU A 355 -13.99 9.40 -9.41
C GLU A 355 -13.15 8.12 -9.39
N GLY A 356 -13.78 6.98 -9.08
CA GLY A 356 -13.08 5.73 -8.80
C GLY A 356 -12.27 5.78 -7.50
N ASP A 357 -11.46 4.76 -7.27
CA ASP A 357 -10.50 4.71 -6.14
C ASP A 357 -9.22 4.02 -6.60
N ALA A 358 -8.18 4.81 -6.87
CA ALA A 358 -6.91 4.31 -7.40
C ALA A 358 -6.19 3.36 -6.41
N TYR A 359 -6.38 3.55 -5.10
CA TYR A 359 -5.78 2.65 -4.11
C TYR A 359 -6.32 1.23 -4.23
N TYR A 360 -7.61 1.10 -4.53
CA TYR A 360 -8.25 -0.20 -4.71
C TYR A 360 -8.29 -0.69 -6.17
N ASP A 361 -7.62 -0.03 -7.11
CA ASP A 361 -7.72 -0.32 -8.55
C ASP A 361 -9.18 -0.27 -9.07
N ILE A 362 -9.97 0.65 -8.55
CA ILE A 362 -11.32 0.93 -9.02
C ILE A 362 -11.24 2.09 -10.02
N ALA A 363 -11.49 1.79 -11.29
CA ALA A 363 -11.44 2.80 -12.33
C ALA A 363 -12.60 3.81 -12.21
N ARG A 364 -12.40 4.98 -12.81
CA ARG A 364 -13.48 5.96 -12.99
C ARG A 364 -14.64 5.32 -13.77
N ASN A 365 -15.82 5.83 -13.52
CA ASN A 365 -17.07 5.34 -14.13
C ASN A 365 -17.39 3.86 -13.85
N SER A 366 -16.78 3.25 -12.83
CA SER A 366 -17.23 1.96 -12.33
C SER A 366 -18.66 2.07 -11.79
N SER A 367 -19.47 1.02 -11.95
CA SER A 367 -20.74 0.90 -11.23
C SER A 367 -20.54 0.17 -9.91
N ALA A 368 -21.54 0.19 -9.03
CA ALA A 368 -21.56 -0.60 -7.81
C ALA A 368 -21.34 -2.11 -8.08
N LEU A 369 -21.82 -2.63 -9.22
CA LEU A 369 -21.61 -4.02 -9.63
C LEU A 369 -20.13 -4.31 -9.90
N HIS A 370 -19.39 -3.40 -10.55
CA HIS A 370 -17.95 -3.53 -10.74
C HIS A 370 -17.23 -3.60 -9.39
N VAL A 371 -17.57 -2.70 -8.46
CA VAL A 371 -16.93 -2.64 -7.14
C VAL A 371 -17.27 -3.88 -6.30
N ALA A 372 -18.52 -4.31 -6.29
CA ALA A 372 -18.94 -5.52 -5.58
C ALA A 372 -18.21 -6.79 -6.10
N ALA A 373 -18.09 -6.90 -7.42
CA ALA A 373 -17.39 -8.01 -8.07
C ALA A 373 -15.91 -8.01 -7.74
N TRP A 374 -15.24 -6.87 -7.89
CA TRP A 374 -13.82 -6.69 -7.58
C TRP A 374 -13.49 -6.92 -6.11
N ARG A 375 -14.35 -6.43 -5.20
CA ARG A 375 -14.17 -6.55 -3.76
C ARG A 375 -14.64 -7.90 -3.18
N ALA A 376 -14.98 -8.88 -4.05
CA ALA A 376 -15.46 -10.22 -3.68
C ALA A 376 -16.65 -10.17 -2.70
N ARG A 377 -17.76 -9.50 -3.12
CA ARG A 377 -19.01 -9.34 -2.36
C ARG A 377 -20.18 -10.01 -3.06
N PRO A 378 -20.23 -11.35 -3.13
CA PRO A 378 -21.22 -12.08 -3.94
C PRO A 378 -22.68 -11.76 -3.56
N GLU A 379 -22.98 -11.55 -2.26
CA GLU A 379 -24.34 -11.21 -1.82
C GLU A 379 -24.80 -9.85 -2.36
N ILE A 380 -23.86 -8.90 -2.51
CA ILE A 380 -24.16 -7.59 -3.09
C ILE A 380 -24.26 -7.70 -4.61
N VAL A 381 -23.39 -8.48 -5.27
CA VAL A 381 -23.52 -8.80 -6.70
C VAL A 381 -24.91 -9.35 -6.98
N LYS A 382 -25.38 -10.33 -6.19
CA LYS A 382 -26.74 -10.90 -6.31
C LYS A 382 -27.85 -9.85 -6.17
N GLU A 383 -27.77 -8.98 -5.15
CA GLU A 383 -28.77 -7.93 -4.93
C GLU A 383 -28.79 -6.93 -6.07
N LEU A 384 -27.63 -6.45 -6.53
CA LEU A 384 -27.54 -5.48 -7.62
C LEU A 384 -28.09 -6.04 -8.94
N LEU A 385 -27.78 -7.30 -9.27
CA LEU A 385 -28.33 -7.99 -10.44
C LEU A 385 -29.85 -8.14 -10.33
N ALA A 386 -30.39 -8.51 -9.17
CA ALA A 386 -31.82 -8.60 -8.91
C ALA A 386 -32.55 -7.23 -9.06
N ARG A 387 -31.84 -6.12 -8.86
CA ARG A 387 -32.34 -4.74 -9.04
C ARG A 387 -32.09 -4.18 -10.44
N GLY A 388 -31.60 -4.99 -11.39
CA GLY A 388 -31.43 -4.61 -12.79
C GLY A 388 -30.10 -3.91 -13.10
N ALA A 389 -29.04 -4.22 -12.35
CA ALA A 389 -27.69 -3.75 -12.68
C ALA A 389 -27.27 -4.23 -14.09
N SER A 390 -26.67 -3.35 -14.87
CA SER A 390 -26.19 -3.61 -16.23
C SER A 390 -24.96 -4.53 -16.18
N VAL A 391 -25.18 -5.82 -16.41
CA VAL A 391 -24.18 -6.88 -16.25
C VAL A 391 -22.95 -6.69 -17.14
N ASN A 392 -23.12 -6.14 -18.34
CA ASN A 392 -22.06 -5.92 -19.34
C ASN A 392 -21.60 -4.46 -19.44
N ALA A 393 -21.94 -3.61 -18.45
CA ALA A 393 -21.38 -2.26 -18.37
C ALA A 393 -19.85 -2.33 -18.27
N ILE A 394 -19.17 -1.31 -18.79
CA ILE A 394 -17.72 -1.19 -18.75
C ILE A 394 -17.28 0.04 -17.96
N ASP A 395 -16.19 -0.06 -17.23
CA ASP A 395 -15.53 1.06 -16.56
C ASP A 395 -14.63 1.85 -17.53
N ALA A 396 -13.97 2.89 -17.04
CA ALA A 396 -13.07 3.73 -17.85
C ALA A 396 -11.80 3.00 -18.36
N GLN A 397 -11.53 1.80 -17.86
CA GLN A 397 -10.47 0.91 -18.36
C GLN A 397 -11.02 -0.21 -19.26
N ASN A 398 -12.28 -0.10 -19.71
CA ASN A 398 -13.00 -1.09 -20.52
C ASN A 398 -13.13 -2.46 -19.85
N ARG A 399 -13.15 -2.53 -18.52
CA ARG A 399 -13.33 -3.77 -17.76
C ARG A 399 -14.82 -3.96 -17.44
N THR A 400 -15.29 -5.20 -17.50
CA THR A 400 -16.63 -5.60 -17.03
C THR A 400 -16.57 -6.11 -15.59
N ALA A 401 -17.73 -6.19 -14.94
CA ALA A 401 -17.82 -6.78 -13.61
C ALA A 401 -17.36 -8.25 -13.58
N LEU A 402 -17.58 -9.03 -14.65
CA LEU A 402 -17.10 -10.41 -14.74
C LEU A 402 -15.57 -10.48 -14.80
N GLN A 403 -14.91 -9.64 -15.61
CA GLN A 403 -13.45 -9.59 -15.67
C GLN A 403 -12.85 -9.20 -14.30
N LEU A 404 -13.48 -8.29 -13.59
CA LEU A 404 -13.06 -7.90 -12.24
C LEU A 404 -13.31 -9.01 -11.20
N ALA A 405 -14.41 -9.77 -11.30
CA ALA A 405 -14.66 -10.92 -10.44
C ALA A 405 -13.62 -12.04 -10.65
N VAL A 406 -13.23 -12.30 -11.91
CA VAL A 406 -12.16 -13.24 -12.25
C VAL A 406 -10.83 -12.75 -11.65
N LYS A 407 -10.45 -11.50 -11.90
CA LYS A 407 -9.23 -10.90 -11.35
C LYS A 407 -9.22 -10.95 -9.82
N ALA A 408 -10.35 -10.72 -9.16
CA ALA A 408 -10.46 -10.80 -7.69
C ALA A 408 -10.11 -12.18 -7.12
N CYS A 409 -10.35 -13.24 -7.91
CA CYS A 409 -10.01 -14.61 -7.50
C CYS A 409 -8.53 -14.96 -7.71
N ILE A 410 -7.83 -14.26 -8.60
CA ILE A 410 -6.47 -14.62 -9.05
C ILE A 410 -5.42 -13.71 -8.42
N ASP A 411 -5.62 -12.41 -8.56
CA ASP A 411 -4.66 -11.37 -8.23
C ASP A 411 -5.36 -10.18 -7.55
N SER A 412 -5.57 -10.29 -6.24
CA SER A 412 -6.15 -9.21 -5.43
C SER A 412 -5.68 -9.28 -3.99
N TYR A 413 -5.82 -8.15 -3.28
CA TYR A 413 -5.56 -8.07 -1.83
C TYR A 413 -6.55 -8.88 -0.98
N TRP A 414 -7.70 -9.29 -1.55
CA TRP A 414 -8.76 -10.04 -0.87
C TRP A 414 -8.82 -11.51 -1.27
N THR A 415 -7.73 -12.11 -1.70
CA THR A 415 -7.65 -13.54 -1.99
C THR A 415 -8.11 -14.43 -0.82
N HIS A 416 -8.01 -13.93 0.42
CA HIS A 416 -8.57 -14.60 1.61
C HIS A 416 -10.10 -14.74 1.58
N ARG A 417 -10.78 -13.97 0.72
CA ARG A 417 -12.24 -14.04 0.46
C ARG A 417 -12.54 -14.68 -0.90
N ARG A 418 -11.56 -15.32 -1.51
CA ARG A 418 -11.72 -15.97 -2.81
C ARG A 418 -12.92 -16.88 -2.80
N SER A 419 -13.82 -16.68 -3.77
CA SER A 419 -15.00 -17.50 -3.99
C SER A 419 -15.41 -17.40 -5.46
N PRO A 420 -15.81 -18.50 -6.11
CA PRO A 420 -16.34 -18.48 -7.48
C PRO A 420 -17.74 -17.86 -7.57
N ASP A 421 -18.38 -17.53 -6.44
CA ASP A 421 -19.79 -17.16 -6.40
C ASP A 421 -20.10 -15.89 -7.19
N SER A 422 -19.24 -14.85 -7.12
CA SER A 422 -19.45 -13.65 -7.95
C SER A 422 -19.38 -13.96 -9.45
N VAL A 423 -18.43 -14.83 -9.86
CA VAL A 423 -18.31 -15.26 -11.26
C VAL A 423 -19.56 -16.04 -11.68
N ARG A 424 -20.01 -17.01 -10.86
CA ARG A 424 -21.21 -17.80 -11.13
C ARG A 424 -22.43 -16.91 -11.31
N LEU A 425 -22.70 -16.00 -10.37
CA LEU A 425 -23.85 -15.07 -10.43
C LEU A 425 -23.85 -14.20 -11.68
N LEU A 426 -22.67 -13.70 -12.08
CA LEU A 426 -22.54 -12.90 -13.29
C LEU A 426 -22.75 -13.71 -14.56
N LEU A 427 -22.26 -14.95 -14.64
CA LEU A 427 -22.51 -15.86 -15.76
C LEU A 427 -24.00 -16.26 -15.85
N GLU A 428 -24.65 -16.54 -14.72
CA GLU A 428 -26.10 -16.78 -14.65
C GLU A 428 -26.94 -15.56 -15.14
N ALA A 429 -26.39 -14.36 -15.01
CA ALA A 429 -26.97 -13.12 -15.51
C ALA A 429 -26.52 -12.76 -16.95
N GLU A 430 -25.98 -13.73 -17.69
CA GLU A 430 -25.53 -13.60 -19.07
C GLU A 430 -24.39 -12.58 -19.28
N ALA A 431 -23.43 -12.52 -18.33
CA ALA A 431 -22.24 -11.71 -18.50
C ALA A 431 -21.38 -12.22 -19.66
N SER A 432 -20.89 -11.27 -20.47
CA SER A 432 -19.98 -11.58 -21.58
C SER A 432 -18.61 -12.06 -21.09
N THR A 433 -18.15 -13.21 -21.57
CA THR A 433 -16.84 -13.77 -21.30
C THR A 433 -15.73 -13.18 -22.19
N LYS A 434 -16.07 -12.22 -23.05
CA LYS A 434 -15.11 -11.59 -23.95
C LYS A 434 -13.92 -11.00 -23.18
N GLY A 435 -12.70 -11.33 -23.62
CA GLY A 435 -11.47 -10.82 -23.03
C GLY A 435 -11.03 -11.55 -21.77
N ILE A 436 -11.65 -12.68 -21.42
CA ILE A 436 -11.17 -13.59 -20.37
C ILE A 436 -10.39 -14.73 -21.05
N GLU A 437 -9.12 -14.86 -20.67
CA GLU A 437 -8.25 -15.93 -21.16
C GLU A 437 -8.33 -17.16 -20.25
N LEU A 438 -8.27 -18.34 -20.84
CA LEU A 438 -8.25 -19.62 -20.13
C LEU A 438 -6.93 -20.37 -20.42
N PRO A 439 -6.34 -21.06 -19.42
CA PRO A 439 -6.80 -21.11 -18.03
C PRO A 439 -6.53 -19.80 -17.28
N THR A 440 -7.40 -19.45 -16.33
CA THR A 440 -7.25 -18.24 -15.49
C THR A 440 -6.21 -18.43 -14.37
N GLY A 441 -5.88 -19.69 -14.04
CA GLY A 441 -5.06 -20.05 -12.88
C GLY A 441 -5.85 -20.35 -11.61
N TYR A 442 -7.18 -20.41 -11.71
CA TYR A 442 -8.06 -20.87 -10.62
C TYR A 442 -9.13 -21.84 -11.16
N ASP A 443 -8.90 -23.14 -10.92
CA ASP A 443 -9.67 -24.24 -11.53
C ASP A 443 -11.18 -24.12 -11.34
N GLU A 444 -11.65 -23.65 -10.18
CA GLU A 444 -13.10 -23.54 -9.89
C GLU A 444 -13.81 -22.56 -10.82
N ILE A 445 -13.17 -21.42 -11.18
CA ILE A 445 -13.77 -20.48 -12.14
C ILE A 445 -13.54 -20.92 -13.58
N ASP A 446 -12.45 -21.63 -13.88
CA ASP A 446 -12.22 -22.19 -15.22
C ASP A 446 -13.33 -23.18 -15.60
N VAL A 447 -13.75 -24.02 -14.67
CA VAL A 447 -14.89 -24.96 -14.86
C VAL A 447 -16.19 -24.18 -15.14
N LEU A 448 -16.48 -23.11 -14.42
CA LEU A 448 -17.68 -22.28 -14.63
C LEU A 448 -17.67 -21.58 -16.01
N LEU A 449 -16.54 -21.00 -16.39
CA LEU A 449 -16.36 -20.32 -17.66
C LEU A 449 -16.48 -21.28 -18.84
N LEU A 450 -15.86 -22.46 -18.77
CA LEU A 450 -15.95 -23.51 -19.80
C LEU A 450 -17.39 -24.02 -19.95
N ALA A 451 -18.08 -24.31 -18.84
CA ALA A 451 -19.47 -24.75 -18.87
C ALA A 451 -20.39 -23.72 -19.50
N HIS A 452 -20.19 -22.43 -19.22
CA HIS A 452 -20.96 -21.34 -19.81
C HIS A 452 -20.74 -21.22 -21.33
N LEU A 453 -19.48 -21.32 -21.80
CA LEU A 453 -19.14 -21.28 -23.22
C LEU A 453 -19.80 -22.43 -24.00
N VAL A 454 -19.74 -23.64 -23.46
CA VAL A 454 -20.37 -24.84 -24.11
C VAL A 454 -21.89 -24.69 -24.16
N SER A 455 -22.54 -24.18 -23.11
CA SER A 455 -23.99 -23.98 -23.11
C SER A 455 -24.43 -22.86 -24.06
N GLY A 456 -23.64 -21.81 -24.24
CA GLY A 456 -23.90 -20.72 -25.19
C GLY A 456 -23.82 -21.16 -26.65
N GLU A 457 -22.87 -22.04 -27.01
CA GLU A 457 -22.76 -22.63 -28.36
C GLU A 457 -23.95 -23.56 -28.67
N ALA A 458 -24.45 -24.30 -27.69
CA ALA A 458 -25.60 -25.21 -27.86
C ALA A 458 -26.93 -24.44 -28.05
N SER A 459 -27.01 -23.18 -27.61
CA SER A 459 -28.24 -22.32 -27.78
C SER A 459 -28.22 -21.52 -29.06
N ALA A 460 -27.11 -21.43 -29.77
CA ALA A 460 -26.93 -20.66 -31.01
C ALA A 460 -27.00 -21.53 -32.29
N GLY A 461 -27.07 -22.87 -32.15
CA GLY A 461 -27.24 -23.86 -33.23
C GLY A 461 -28.63 -24.42 -33.25
#